data_1ffeda05851efab0e6a75ec1141bdb46
#
_entry.id   1ffeda05851efab0e6a75ec1141bdb46
#
_cell.length_a   1.000
_cell.length_b   1.000
_cell.length_c   1.000
_cell.angle_alpha   90.00
_cell.angle_beta   90.00
_cell.angle_gamma   90.00
#
_symmetry.space_group_name_H-M   'P 1'
#
loop_
_entity.id
_entity.type
_entity.pdbx_description
1 polymer ?
#
loop_
_entity_poly.entity_id
_entity_poly.type
_entity_poly.pdbx_seq_one_letter_code
_entity_poly.pdbx_strand_id
1 'polypeptide(L)'
;LYDTSKTQISLGVLIEVNEALRQYRDSFVLAGGWAPYFITKGYFNHCGSIDIDIVLKPKILRRYESIRESITSLDFRPTSNPFKFEREVAKDVSVELDFLSEPEALENIPREFVRVQEGLDAVMISGSSIVFNFNFEAEASGRLTDGSELSTNVKVGDIVSMVGMKGHALGRPLKLEKDCYDVYSICGFTGGNPTNSAGEFTTKFKRRRTTRREKDFVEQALERIRAYFRPESGRGPIAVSRFYGMDEGRRIDAYRRVNTFLENVQ
;
A
#
# COMPACT_ATOMS: atom_id res chain seq x y z
N LEU A 1 -16.93 -3.43 -2.21
CA LEU A 1 -16.46 -2.57 -1.11
C LEU A 1 -16.27 -3.41 0.14
N TYR A 2 -15.26 -3.09 0.93
CA TYR A 2 -15.08 -3.71 2.25
C TYR A 2 -16.15 -3.23 3.23
N ASP A 3 -16.47 -4.07 4.21
CA ASP A 3 -17.31 -3.70 5.34
C ASP A 3 -16.61 -2.62 6.16
N THR A 4 -17.30 -1.50 6.38
CA THR A 4 -16.76 -0.34 7.10
C THR A 4 -16.37 -0.69 8.54
N SER A 5 -17.12 -1.59 9.19
CA SER A 5 -16.80 -2.01 10.56
C SER A 5 -15.48 -2.78 10.61
N LYS A 6 -15.25 -3.68 9.65
CA LYS A 6 -14.00 -4.45 9.55
C LYS A 6 -12.79 -3.57 9.25
N THR A 7 -12.95 -2.57 8.38
CA THR A 7 -11.85 -1.64 8.07
C THR A 7 -11.56 -0.70 9.23
N GLN A 8 -12.55 -0.29 10.03
CA GLN A 8 -12.30 0.47 11.26
C GLN A 8 -11.52 -0.34 12.31
N ILE A 9 -11.86 -1.61 12.48
CA ILE A 9 -11.11 -2.53 13.36
C ILE A 9 -9.67 -2.66 12.84
N SER A 10 -9.47 -2.90 11.54
CA SER A 10 -8.13 -3.00 10.95
C SER A 10 -7.31 -1.70 11.09
N LEU A 11 -7.96 -0.53 11.06
CA LEU A 11 -7.29 0.75 11.33
C LEU A 11 -6.78 0.82 12.78
N GLY A 12 -7.58 0.38 13.73
CA GLY A 12 -7.16 0.28 15.14
C GLY A 12 -5.94 -0.64 15.30
N VAL A 13 -5.99 -1.82 14.68
CA VAL A 13 -4.86 -2.77 14.66
C VAL A 13 -3.62 -2.17 13.99
N LEU A 14 -3.78 -1.44 12.89
CA LEU A 14 -2.66 -0.72 12.23
C LEU A 14 -1.99 0.26 13.20
N ILE A 15 -2.78 1.00 13.99
CA ILE A 15 -2.26 1.94 14.99
C ILE A 15 -1.49 1.19 16.08
N GLU A 16 -2.02 0.07 16.59
CA GLU A 16 -1.32 -0.79 17.56
C GLU A 16 0.00 -1.33 17.01
N VAL A 17 0.02 -1.82 15.78
CA VAL A 17 1.24 -2.31 15.10
C VAL A 17 2.26 -1.19 14.94
N ASN A 18 1.85 0.01 14.51
CA ASN A 18 2.73 1.16 14.35
C ASN A 18 3.40 1.54 15.67
N GLU A 19 2.65 1.55 16.77
CA GLU A 19 3.19 1.84 18.11
C GLU A 19 4.13 0.75 18.62
N ALA A 20 3.78 -0.52 18.46
CA ALA A 20 4.64 -1.64 18.84
C ALA A 20 5.97 -1.63 18.08
N LEU A 21 5.95 -1.20 16.82
CA LEU A 21 7.14 -1.09 15.98
C LEU A 21 7.85 0.27 16.07
N ARG A 22 7.47 1.16 16.99
CA ARG A 22 8.00 2.54 17.09
C ARG A 22 9.53 2.61 17.14
N GLN A 23 10.19 1.66 17.79
CA GLN A 23 11.64 1.58 17.82
C GLN A 23 12.27 1.29 16.43
N TYR A 24 11.50 0.81 15.45
CA TYR A 24 11.90 0.49 14.09
C TYR A 24 11.36 1.47 13.03
N ARG A 25 10.76 2.61 13.43
CA ARG A 25 10.09 3.58 12.54
C ARG A 25 10.90 4.01 11.31
N ASP A 26 12.24 3.96 11.38
CA ASP A 26 13.11 4.30 10.24
C ASP A 26 13.39 3.11 9.32
N SER A 27 12.89 1.93 9.67
CA SER A 27 13.16 0.68 8.96
C SER A 27 11.93 0.12 8.26
N PHE A 28 10.78 0.80 8.37
CA PHE A 28 9.55 0.37 7.69
C PHE A 28 8.72 1.52 7.14
N VAL A 29 7.88 1.21 6.15
CA VAL A 29 6.90 2.12 5.54
C VAL A 29 5.62 1.32 5.26
N LEU A 30 4.48 1.89 5.60
CA LEU A 30 3.16 1.35 5.28
C LEU A 30 2.91 1.46 3.77
N ALA A 31 2.42 0.37 3.19
CA ALA A 31 2.09 0.27 1.77
C ALA A 31 0.69 -0.35 1.57
N GLY A 32 0.52 -1.12 0.50
CA GLY A 32 -0.70 -1.90 0.25
C GLY A 32 -1.97 -1.08 0.14
N GLY A 33 -3.06 -1.61 0.68
CA GLY A 33 -4.39 -1.01 0.57
C GLY A 33 -4.63 0.17 1.51
N TRP A 34 -3.85 0.31 2.59
CA TRP A 34 -3.93 1.44 3.50
C TRP A 34 -3.26 2.70 2.97
N ALA A 35 -2.21 2.58 2.16
CA ALA A 35 -1.52 3.77 1.63
C ALA A 35 -2.44 4.64 0.76
N PRO A 36 -3.25 4.13 -0.19
CA PRO A 36 -4.25 4.92 -0.92
C PRO A 36 -5.25 5.65 -0.01
N TYR A 37 -5.68 5.04 1.09
CA TYR A 37 -6.55 5.68 2.08
C TYR A 37 -5.93 6.96 2.63
N PHE A 38 -4.66 6.91 3.07
CA PHE A 38 -3.97 8.09 3.61
C PHE A 38 -3.63 9.12 2.54
N ILE A 39 -3.23 8.69 1.34
CA ILE A 39 -2.92 9.58 0.21
C ILE A 39 -4.13 10.42 -0.20
N THR A 40 -5.33 9.83 -0.17
CA THR A 40 -6.56 10.48 -0.64
C THR A 40 -7.41 11.04 0.49
N LYS A 41 -6.94 10.97 1.75
CA LYS A 41 -7.65 11.45 2.95
C LYS A 41 -8.09 12.90 2.79
N GLY A 42 -9.37 13.16 3.05
CA GLY A 42 -9.99 14.48 2.90
C GLY A 42 -10.50 14.82 1.50
N TYR A 43 -10.17 14.02 0.49
CA TYR A 43 -10.62 14.24 -0.91
C TYR A 43 -11.44 13.09 -1.47
N PHE A 44 -11.25 11.90 -0.93
CA PHE A 44 -11.96 10.71 -1.37
C PHE A 44 -12.24 9.78 -0.18
N ASN A 45 -13.46 9.24 -0.14
CA ASN A 45 -13.84 8.27 0.88
C ASN A 45 -13.34 6.87 0.49
N HIS A 46 -12.02 6.66 0.64
CA HIS A 46 -11.40 5.37 0.36
C HIS A 46 -11.83 4.34 1.42
N CYS A 47 -12.17 3.13 0.98
CA CYS A 47 -12.71 2.09 1.87
C CYS A 47 -11.69 1.49 2.87
N GLY A 48 -10.43 1.90 2.80
CA GLY A 48 -9.36 1.32 3.62
C GLY A 48 -8.93 -0.07 3.15
N SER A 49 -8.41 -0.86 4.07
CA SER A 49 -8.03 -2.25 3.85
C SER A 49 -8.32 -3.09 5.09
N ILE A 50 -8.40 -4.41 4.93
CA ILE A 50 -8.43 -5.36 6.05
C ILE A 50 -6.99 -5.81 6.34
N ASP A 51 -6.19 -6.00 5.29
CA ASP A 51 -4.80 -6.41 5.39
C ASP A 51 -3.90 -5.19 5.64
N ILE A 52 -2.83 -5.37 6.41
CA ILE A 52 -1.79 -4.38 6.69
C ILE A 52 -0.52 -4.85 5.98
N ASP A 53 -0.06 -4.08 5.01
CA ASP A 53 1.17 -4.35 4.26
C ASP A 53 2.29 -3.41 4.70
N ILE A 54 3.39 -3.94 5.21
CA ILE A 54 4.55 -3.18 5.68
C ILE A 54 5.78 -3.54 4.85
N VAL A 55 6.37 -2.55 4.20
CA VAL A 55 7.66 -2.72 3.53
C VAL A 55 8.78 -2.49 4.54
N LEU A 56 9.62 -3.50 4.73
CA LEU A 56 10.80 -3.50 5.60
C LEU A 56 12.08 -3.28 4.81
N LYS A 57 13.06 -2.60 5.39
CA LYS A 57 14.43 -2.61 4.89
C LYS A 57 14.98 -4.03 4.87
N PRO A 58 15.84 -4.40 3.91
CA PRO A 58 16.29 -5.80 3.72
C PRO A 58 17.16 -6.35 4.86
N LYS A 59 17.74 -5.47 5.69
CA LYS A 59 18.55 -5.84 6.85
C LYS A 59 18.24 -4.91 8.00
N ILE A 60 17.64 -5.45 9.06
CA ILE A 60 17.25 -4.69 10.24
C ILE A 60 17.96 -5.26 11.44
N LEU A 61 18.79 -4.45 12.09
CA LEU A 61 19.44 -4.85 13.34
C LEU A 61 18.40 -4.95 14.45
N ARG A 62 18.46 -6.04 15.23
CA ARG A 62 17.65 -6.21 16.42
C ARG A 62 17.94 -5.08 17.40
N ARG A 63 16.88 -4.52 17.97
CA ARG A 63 16.91 -3.58 19.09
C ARG A 63 16.55 -4.32 20.39
N TYR A 64 15.96 -3.64 21.35
CA TYR A 64 15.57 -4.24 22.62
C TYR A 64 14.66 -5.47 22.42
N GLU A 65 13.60 -5.31 21.63
CA GLU A 65 12.76 -6.42 21.16
C GLU A 65 12.91 -6.55 19.64
N SER A 66 12.85 -7.78 19.12
CA SER A 66 12.76 -8.00 17.68
C SER A 66 11.39 -7.56 17.15
N ILE A 67 11.30 -7.29 15.84
CA ILE A 67 10.02 -7.01 15.20
C ILE A 67 9.03 -8.15 15.45
N ARG A 68 9.49 -9.41 15.36
CA ARG A 68 8.66 -10.58 15.62
C ARG A 68 8.12 -10.61 17.05
N GLU A 69 8.94 -10.36 18.06
CA GLU A 69 8.51 -10.29 19.45
C GLU A 69 7.46 -9.19 19.65
N SER A 70 7.70 -7.99 19.12
CA SER A 70 6.75 -6.88 19.20
C SER A 70 5.39 -7.21 18.55
N ILE A 71 5.38 -7.91 17.41
CA ILE A 71 4.12 -8.32 16.76
C ILE A 71 3.43 -9.45 17.53
N THR A 72 4.20 -10.41 18.04
CA THR A 72 3.63 -11.52 18.83
C THR A 72 3.02 -11.03 20.15
N SER A 73 3.57 -9.97 20.76
CA SER A 73 2.99 -9.35 21.96
C SER A 73 1.62 -8.69 21.72
N LEU A 74 1.26 -8.43 20.46
CA LEU A 74 -0.06 -7.99 20.02
C LEU A 74 -0.99 -9.16 19.62
N ASP A 75 -0.69 -10.39 20.04
CA ASP A 75 -1.44 -11.61 19.71
C ASP A 75 -1.43 -12.00 18.23
N PHE A 76 -0.55 -11.44 17.41
CA PHE A 76 -0.35 -11.93 16.06
C PHE A 76 0.36 -13.29 16.07
N ARG A 77 -0.17 -14.21 15.28
CA ARG A 77 0.37 -15.57 15.11
C ARG A 77 0.94 -15.72 13.70
N PRO A 78 2.09 -16.39 13.54
CA PRO A 78 2.60 -16.71 12.22
C PRO A 78 1.65 -17.68 11.51
N THR A 79 1.47 -17.48 10.20
CA THR A 79 0.72 -18.42 9.35
C THR A 79 1.66 -19.44 8.71
N SER A 80 1.14 -20.26 7.78
CA SER A 80 1.97 -21.14 6.94
C SER A 80 2.91 -20.36 6.01
N ASN A 81 2.62 -19.08 5.72
CA ASN A 81 3.48 -18.19 4.96
C ASN A 81 4.44 -17.45 5.91
N PRO A 82 5.76 -17.61 5.77
CA PRO A 82 6.74 -17.11 6.75
C PRO A 82 6.81 -15.59 6.88
N PHE A 83 6.22 -14.85 5.96
CA PHE A 83 6.16 -13.39 5.94
C PHE A 83 4.81 -12.82 6.43
N LYS A 84 3.84 -13.70 6.72
CA LYS A 84 2.46 -13.33 7.06
C LYS A 84 2.14 -13.71 8.50
N PHE A 85 1.53 -12.77 9.19
CA PHE A 85 0.97 -12.96 10.52
C PHE A 85 -0.52 -12.66 10.48
N GLU A 86 -1.26 -13.29 11.37
CA GLU A 86 -2.71 -13.14 11.48
C GLU A 86 -3.10 -12.94 12.96
N ARG A 87 -4.09 -12.08 13.18
CA ARG A 87 -4.68 -11.83 14.48
C ARG A 87 -6.20 -11.84 14.38
N GLU A 88 -6.86 -12.73 15.09
CA GLU A 88 -8.31 -12.68 15.29
C GLU A 88 -8.63 -11.58 16.31
N VAL A 89 -9.38 -10.57 15.92
CA VAL A 89 -9.69 -9.37 16.74
C VAL A 89 -11.14 -9.33 17.19
N ALA A 90 -12.03 -10.06 16.52
CA ALA A 90 -13.43 -10.26 16.88
C ALA A 90 -13.93 -11.55 16.22
N LYS A 91 -15.11 -12.01 16.62
CA LYS A 91 -15.74 -13.17 15.96
C LYS A 91 -15.85 -12.93 14.46
N ASP A 92 -15.27 -13.81 13.67
CA ASP A 92 -15.24 -13.76 12.20
C ASP A 92 -14.52 -12.52 11.60
N VAL A 93 -13.63 -11.86 12.39
CA VAL A 93 -12.81 -10.74 11.94
C VAL A 93 -11.34 -11.02 12.26
N SER A 94 -10.59 -11.31 11.23
CA SER A 94 -9.13 -11.49 11.29
C SER A 94 -8.46 -10.36 10.51
N VAL A 95 -7.33 -9.87 11.04
CA VAL A 95 -6.46 -8.90 10.38
C VAL A 95 -5.15 -9.59 10.03
N GLU A 96 -4.79 -9.56 8.74
CA GLU A 96 -3.52 -10.05 8.24
C GLU A 96 -2.47 -8.94 8.26
N LEU A 97 -1.24 -9.28 8.63
CA LEU A 97 -0.07 -8.43 8.57
C LEU A 97 0.97 -9.09 7.68
N ASP A 98 1.25 -8.46 6.53
CA ASP A 98 2.20 -8.93 5.53
C ASP A 98 3.48 -8.08 5.56
N PHE A 99 4.63 -8.75 5.70
CA PHE A 99 5.93 -8.11 5.59
C PHE A 99 6.50 -8.29 4.18
N LEU A 100 6.84 -7.16 3.55
CA LEU A 100 7.41 -7.08 2.22
C LEU A 100 8.84 -6.52 2.32
N SER A 101 9.74 -6.93 1.42
CA SER A 101 11.06 -6.35 1.32
C SER A 101 11.63 -6.51 -0.08
N GLU A 102 12.63 -5.71 -0.40
CA GLU A 102 13.43 -5.87 -1.60
C GLU A 102 14.90 -6.04 -1.23
N PRO A 103 15.57 -7.12 -1.66
CA PRO A 103 16.97 -7.33 -1.38
C PRO A 103 17.85 -6.28 -2.08
N GLU A 104 18.95 -5.85 -1.44
CA GLU A 104 19.90 -4.88 -1.98
C GLU A 104 20.61 -5.39 -3.25
N ALA A 105 20.87 -6.68 -3.31
CA ALA A 105 21.43 -7.33 -4.49
C ALA A 105 20.44 -8.41 -4.99
N LEU A 106 20.18 -8.40 -6.29
CA LEU A 106 19.52 -9.51 -6.96
C LEU A 106 20.53 -10.67 -7.04
N GLU A 107 20.67 -11.42 -5.96
CA GLU A 107 21.33 -12.72 -6.05
C GLU A 107 20.47 -13.59 -6.97
N ASN A 108 21.11 -14.28 -7.93
CA ASN A 108 20.47 -15.17 -8.92
C ASN A 108 19.85 -16.44 -8.29
N ILE A 109 19.34 -16.34 -7.07
CA ILE A 109 18.69 -17.43 -6.36
C ILE A 109 17.20 -17.15 -6.39
N PRO A 110 16.39 -18.06 -6.95
CA PRO A 110 14.93 -17.93 -6.91
C PRO A 110 14.45 -18.13 -5.47
N ARG A 111 14.46 -17.05 -4.69
CA ARG A 111 13.86 -17.01 -3.36
C ARG A 111 12.61 -16.16 -3.42
N GLU A 112 11.54 -16.69 -2.88
CA GLU A 112 10.30 -15.94 -2.72
C GLU A 112 10.37 -15.02 -1.49
N PHE A 113 11.33 -15.26 -0.57
CA PHE A 113 11.42 -14.60 0.73
C PHE A 113 12.83 -14.10 1.02
N VAL A 114 12.89 -13.01 1.77
CA VAL A 114 14.12 -12.40 2.28
C VAL A 114 14.10 -12.41 3.81
N ARG A 115 15.18 -12.89 4.44
CA ARG A 115 15.38 -12.76 5.87
C ARG A 115 15.76 -11.31 6.20
N VAL A 116 14.83 -10.57 6.83
CA VAL A 116 15.03 -9.14 7.19
C VAL A 116 15.57 -8.96 8.61
N GLN A 117 15.23 -9.88 9.50
CA GLN A 117 15.75 -9.96 10.86
C GLN A 117 15.76 -11.43 11.28
N GLU A 118 16.50 -11.79 12.34
CA GLU A 118 16.48 -13.15 12.86
C GLU A 118 15.06 -13.56 13.23
N GLY A 119 14.60 -14.69 12.67
CA GLY A 119 13.25 -15.22 12.88
C GLY A 119 12.14 -14.46 12.14
N LEU A 120 12.45 -13.48 11.28
CA LEU A 120 11.48 -12.74 10.48
C LEU A 120 11.85 -12.74 9.01
N ASP A 121 11.00 -13.31 8.20
CA ASP A 121 11.09 -13.28 6.75
C ASP A 121 10.07 -12.29 6.17
N ALA A 122 10.37 -11.70 5.01
CA ALA A 122 9.49 -10.85 4.23
C ALA A 122 9.34 -11.40 2.82
N VAL A 123 8.17 -11.26 2.20
CA VAL A 123 8.01 -11.61 0.79
C VAL A 123 8.81 -10.65 -0.08
N MET A 124 9.50 -11.19 -1.07
CA MET A 124 10.32 -10.40 -1.98
C MET A 124 9.44 -9.73 -3.04
N ILE A 125 9.34 -8.39 -2.97
CA ILE A 125 8.62 -7.59 -3.95
C ILE A 125 9.60 -6.63 -4.64
N SER A 126 9.85 -6.90 -5.92
CA SER A 126 10.72 -6.06 -6.75
C SER A 126 10.20 -4.63 -6.84
N GLY A 127 11.07 -3.65 -6.61
CA GLY A 127 10.73 -2.22 -6.63
C GLY A 127 10.05 -1.71 -5.37
N SER A 128 9.76 -2.56 -4.36
CA SER A 128 9.10 -2.11 -3.13
C SER A 128 9.96 -1.14 -2.30
N SER A 129 11.29 -1.17 -2.45
CA SER A 129 12.21 -0.25 -1.76
C SER A 129 11.99 1.23 -2.13
N ILE A 130 11.29 1.51 -3.22
CA ILE A 130 10.94 2.88 -3.64
C ILE A 130 10.19 3.66 -2.55
N VAL A 131 9.45 2.99 -1.66
CA VAL A 131 8.74 3.64 -0.54
C VAL A 131 9.69 4.33 0.44
N PHE A 132 10.95 3.91 0.54
CA PHE A 132 11.92 4.57 1.41
C PHE A 132 12.40 5.91 0.87
N ASN A 133 12.32 6.10 -0.45
CA ASN A 133 12.59 7.38 -1.11
C ASN A 133 11.33 8.25 -1.23
N PHE A 134 10.17 7.64 -1.44
CA PHE A 134 8.89 8.29 -1.71
C PHE A 134 7.85 7.92 -0.65
N ASN A 135 7.84 8.66 0.44
CA ASN A 135 6.92 8.51 1.58
C ASN A 135 6.59 9.85 2.22
N PHE A 136 5.60 9.84 3.10
CA PHE A 136 5.21 10.96 3.94
C PHE A 136 4.70 10.46 5.30
N GLU A 137 4.65 11.36 6.29
CA GLU A 137 4.02 11.07 7.58
C GLU A 137 2.54 11.45 7.51
N ALA A 138 1.69 10.51 7.89
CA ALA A 138 0.24 10.70 7.96
C ALA A 138 -0.27 10.45 9.38
N GLU A 139 -1.23 11.25 9.83
CA GLU A 139 -1.90 11.00 11.09
C GLU A 139 -2.95 9.89 10.92
N ALA A 140 -2.80 8.81 11.69
CA ALA A 140 -3.77 7.74 11.87
C ALA A 140 -4.44 7.89 13.22
N SER A 141 -5.77 7.99 13.23
CA SER A 141 -6.58 8.11 14.46
C SER A 141 -7.69 7.08 14.41
N GLY A 142 -7.89 6.37 15.49
CA GLY A 142 -8.92 5.34 15.55
C GLY A 142 -9.06 4.70 16.94
N ARG A 143 -10.07 3.85 17.05
CA ARG A 143 -10.33 3.06 18.24
C ARG A 143 -9.51 1.79 18.20
N LEU A 144 -8.74 1.56 19.27
CA LEU A 144 -7.93 0.36 19.45
C LEU A 144 -8.80 -0.85 19.81
N THR A 145 -8.19 -2.03 19.81
CA THR A 145 -8.91 -3.28 20.12
C THR A 145 -9.34 -3.39 21.58
N ASP A 146 -8.68 -2.68 22.49
CA ASP A 146 -9.06 -2.55 23.92
C ASP A 146 -10.18 -1.51 24.15
N GLY A 147 -10.63 -0.81 23.10
CA GLY A 147 -11.67 0.20 23.15
C GLY A 147 -11.19 1.62 23.41
N SER A 148 -9.92 1.84 23.70
CA SER A 148 -9.32 3.19 23.81
C SER A 148 -9.20 3.86 22.44
N GLU A 149 -9.00 5.18 22.42
CA GLU A 149 -8.71 5.93 21.20
C GLU A 149 -7.27 6.41 21.21
N LEU A 150 -6.61 6.29 20.06
CA LEU A 150 -5.23 6.74 19.88
C LEU A 150 -5.07 7.43 18.52
N SER A 151 -4.20 8.44 18.52
CA SER A 151 -3.72 9.10 17.31
C SER A 151 -2.20 8.99 17.24
N THR A 152 -1.66 8.55 16.11
CA THR A 152 -0.22 8.38 15.89
C THR A 152 0.18 8.78 14.48
N ASN A 153 1.46 9.10 14.27
CA ASN A 153 2.01 9.35 12.96
C ASN A 153 2.54 8.05 12.35
N VAL A 154 2.05 7.71 11.16
CA VAL A 154 2.44 6.54 10.38
C VAL A 154 3.22 7.00 9.15
N LYS A 155 4.36 6.38 8.88
CA LYS A 155 5.11 6.61 7.63
C LYS A 155 4.48 5.79 6.51
N VAL A 156 3.98 6.46 5.48
CA VAL A 156 3.17 5.89 4.40
C VAL A 156 3.85 6.13 3.06
N GLY A 157 3.83 5.13 2.17
CA GLY A 157 4.25 5.33 0.78
C GLY A 157 3.40 6.41 0.11
N ASP A 158 4.06 7.35 -0.60
CA ASP A 158 3.36 8.46 -1.25
C ASP A 158 2.84 8.11 -2.66
N ILE A 159 2.27 9.10 -3.34
CA ILE A 159 1.69 8.92 -4.68
C ILE A 159 2.67 8.29 -5.67
N VAL A 160 3.97 8.65 -5.64
CA VAL A 160 4.97 8.11 -6.59
C VAL A 160 5.21 6.63 -6.32
N SER A 161 5.51 6.27 -5.07
CA SER A 161 5.74 4.88 -4.71
C SER A 161 4.50 4.01 -4.92
N MET A 162 3.30 4.53 -4.60
CA MET A 162 2.08 3.74 -4.72
C MET A 162 1.60 3.61 -6.17
N VAL A 163 1.76 4.61 -7.02
CA VAL A 163 1.56 4.47 -8.49
C VAL A 163 2.50 3.39 -9.04
N GLY A 164 3.78 3.40 -8.62
CA GLY A 164 4.73 2.36 -8.97
C GLY A 164 4.26 0.97 -8.53
N MET A 165 4.06 0.77 -7.25
CA MET A 165 3.70 -0.55 -6.70
C MET A 165 2.34 -1.06 -7.23
N LYS A 166 1.31 -0.22 -7.27
CA LYS A 166 -0.02 -0.62 -7.76
C LYS A 166 -0.05 -0.84 -9.27
N GLY A 167 0.70 -0.06 -10.04
CA GLY A 167 0.86 -0.32 -11.48
C GLY A 167 1.47 -1.69 -11.76
N HIS A 168 2.48 -2.10 -10.99
CA HIS A 168 3.06 -3.44 -11.11
C HIS A 168 2.16 -4.55 -10.57
N ALA A 169 1.26 -4.26 -9.64
CA ALA A 169 0.29 -5.20 -9.11
C ALA A 169 -0.88 -5.49 -10.07
N LEU A 170 -1.13 -4.61 -11.05
CA LEU A 170 -2.14 -4.87 -12.08
C LEU A 170 -1.84 -6.17 -12.82
N GLY A 171 -2.83 -7.02 -12.96
CA GLY A 171 -2.67 -8.34 -13.56
C GLY A 171 -2.75 -9.50 -12.56
N ARG A 172 -2.78 -9.23 -11.25
CA ARG A 172 -3.07 -10.26 -10.24
C ARG A 172 -4.57 -10.63 -10.31
N PRO A 173 -4.94 -11.85 -10.75
CA PRO A 173 -6.35 -12.16 -11.06
C PRO A 173 -7.29 -11.98 -9.87
N LEU A 174 -6.85 -12.41 -8.68
CA LEU A 174 -7.69 -12.41 -7.46
C LEU A 174 -7.81 -11.03 -6.78
N LYS A 175 -6.92 -10.06 -7.10
CA LYS A 175 -6.90 -8.72 -6.48
C LYS A 175 -7.10 -7.60 -7.52
N LEU A 176 -7.46 -7.92 -8.76
CA LEU A 176 -7.54 -6.96 -9.86
C LEU A 176 -8.51 -5.80 -9.57
N GLU A 177 -9.69 -6.10 -9.05
CA GLU A 177 -10.72 -5.08 -8.77
C GLU A 177 -10.23 -4.09 -7.71
N LYS A 178 -9.63 -4.60 -6.63
CA LYS A 178 -9.05 -3.76 -5.57
C LYS A 178 -7.86 -2.96 -6.05
N ASP A 179 -6.93 -3.57 -6.82
CA ASP A 179 -5.76 -2.86 -7.34
C ASP A 179 -6.15 -1.76 -8.34
N CYS A 180 -7.15 -2.00 -9.20
CA CYS A 180 -7.69 -0.97 -10.09
C CYS A 180 -8.43 0.13 -9.33
N TYR A 181 -9.16 -0.19 -8.27
CA TYR A 181 -9.78 0.77 -7.37
C TYR A 181 -8.74 1.66 -6.68
N ASP A 182 -7.63 1.08 -6.20
CA ASP A 182 -6.55 1.82 -5.57
C ASP A 182 -5.87 2.77 -6.59
N VAL A 183 -5.58 2.32 -7.82
CA VAL A 183 -5.06 3.17 -8.91
C VAL A 183 -6.02 4.32 -9.21
N TYR A 184 -7.32 4.01 -9.36
CA TYR A 184 -8.35 5.02 -9.60
C TYR A 184 -8.40 6.06 -8.48
N SER A 185 -8.33 5.63 -7.22
CA SER A 185 -8.37 6.55 -6.08
C SER A 185 -7.15 7.47 -6.04
N ILE A 186 -5.94 6.92 -6.19
CA ILE A 186 -4.68 7.67 -6.15
C ILE A 186 -4.61 8.66 -7.32
N CYS A 187 -4.79 8.17 -8.56
CA CYS A 187 -4.68 9.00 -9.75
C CYS A 187 -5.79 10.04 -9.86
N GLY A 188 -6.99 9.71 -9.36
CA GLY A 188 -8.17 10.52 -9.53
C GLY A 188 -8.40 11.57 -8.45
N PHE A 189 -7.87 11.38 -7.23
CA PHE A 189 -8.33 12.18 -6.08
C PHE A 189 -7.22 12.72 -5.19
N THR A 190 -5.96 12.39 -5.38
CA THR A 190 -4.87 13.02 -4.63
C THR A 190 -4.91 14.54 -4.89
N GLY A 191 -4.97 15.33 -3.81
CA GLY A 191 -5.13 16.79 -3.96
C GLY A 191 -6.48 17.23 -4.55
N GLY A 192 -7.50 16.35 -4.58
CA GLY A 192 -8.89 16.63 -4.92
C GLY A 192 -9.29 16.36 -6.38
N ASN A 193 -8.36 16.29 -7.31
CA ASN A 193 -8.65 16.04 -8.73
C ASN A 193 -7.43 15.45 -9.46
N PRO A 194 -7.62 14.83 -10.65
CA PRO A 194 -6.54 14.15 -11.37
C PRO A 194 -5.40 15.06 -11.85
N THR A 195 -5.66 16.33 -12.13
CA THR A 195 -4.62 17.29 -12.51
C THR A 195 -3.70 17.60 -11.33
N ASN A 196 -4.29 17.79 -10.14
CA ASN A 196 -3.52 17.98 -8.91
C ASN A 196 -2.73 16.72 -8.56
N SER A 197 -3.33 15.52 -8.73
CA SER A 197 -2.64 14.24 -8.55
C SER A 197 -1.39 14.15 -9.43
N ALA A 198 -1.51 14.47 -10.70
CA ALA A 198 -0.40 14.49 -11.67
C ALA A 198 0.67 15.53 -11.31
N GLY A 199 0.24 16.71 -10.88
CA GLY A 199 1.14 17.78 -10.42
C GLY A 199 1.94 17.38 -9.18
N GLU A 200 1.28 16.75 -8.19
CA GLU A 200 1.93 16.27 -6.98
C GLU A 200 2.92 15.14 -7.30
N PHE A 201 2.50 14.15 -8.11
CA PHE A 201 3.35 13.07 -8.59
C PHE A 201 4.60 13.60 -9.27
N THR A 202 4.44 14.45 -10.28
CA THR A 202 5.54 15.03 -11.07
C THR A 202 6.49 15.84 -10.17
N THR A 203 5.96 16.67 -9.28
CA THR A 203 6.74 17.48 -8.36
C THR A 203 7.59 16.60 -7.42
N LYS A 204 7.01 15.58 -6.82
CA LYS A 204 7.72 14.67 -5.93
C LYS A 204 8.78 13.86 -6.68
N PHE A 205 8.42 13.32 -7.84
CA PHE A 205 9.32 12.50 -8.67
C PHE A 205 10.54 13.31 -9.14
N LYS A 206 10.35 14.57 -9.57
CA LYS A 206 11.46 15.45 -10.00
C LYS A 206 12.33 15.96 -8.85
N ARG A 207 11.76 16.18 -7.67
CA ARG A 207 12.50 16.73 -6.51
C ARG A 207 13.44 15.72 -5.85
N ARG A 208 13.15 14.44 -5.94
CA ARG A 208 13.96 13.38 -5.33
C ARG A 208 15.03 12.88 -6.28
N ARG A 209 16.23 12.63 -5.76
CA ARG A 209 17.25 11.94 -6.52
C ARG A 209 16.81 10.48 -6.68
N THR A 210 16.48 10.11 -7.91
CA THR A 210 16.04 8.75 -8.27
C THR A 210 17.17 8.00 -8.95
N THR A 211 17.30 6.73 -8.63
CA THR A 211 18.14 5.79 -9.36
C THR A 211 17.51 5.47 -10.72
N ARG A 212 18.31 4.96 -11.67
CA ARG A 212 17.78 4.47 -12.94
C ARG A 212 16.72 3.39 -12.73
N ARG A 213 16.95 2.47 -11.80
CA ARG A 213 16.02 1.39 -11.47
C ARG A 213 14.67 1.91 -10.96
N GLU A 214 14.66 2.92 -10.10
CA GLU A 214 13.41 3.54 -9.63
C GLU A 214 12.67 4.24 -10.78
N LYS A 215 13.39 4.91 -11.69
CA LYS A 215 12.77 5.52 -12.88
C LYS A 215 12.12 4.48 -13.77
N ASP A 216 12.88 3.46 -14.17
CA ASP A 216 12.40 2.36 -15.02
C ASP A 216 11.18 1.67 -14.36
N PHE A 217 11.20 1.47 -13.04
CA PHE A 217 10.09 0.88 -12.28
C PHE A 217 8.81 1.74 -12.37
N VAL A 218 8.93 3.04 -12.18
CA VAL A 218 7.79 3.97 -12.24
C VAL A 218 7.27 4.10 -13.67
N GLU A 219 8.14 4.21 -14.67
CA GLU A 219 7.76 4.32 -16.08
C GLU A 219 7.00 3.06 -16.54
N GLN A 220 7.49 1.87 -16.22
CA GLN A 220 6.80 0.61 -16.51
C GLN A 220 5.43 0.51 -15.82
N ALA A 221 5.32 1.02 -14.60
CA ALA A 221 4.05 1.07 -13.88
C ALA A 221 3.04 1.99 -14.59
N LEU A 222 3.46 3.18 -15.02
CA LEU A 222 2.62 4.12 -15.79
C LEU A 222 2.18 3.51 -17.12
N GLU A 223 3.05 2.79 -17.83
CA GLU A 223 2.69 2.09 -19.06
C GLU A 223 1.64 0.99 -18.81
N ARG A 224 1.78 0.22 -17.74
CA ARG A 224 0.79 -0.79 -17.34
C ARG A 224 -0.55 -0.15 -16.97
N ILE A 225 -0.55 0.93 -16.20
CA ILE A 225 -1.77 1.67 -15.88
C ILE A 225 -2.43 2.17 -17.16
N ARG A 226 -1.66 2.72 -18.08
CA ARG A 226 -2.15 3.17 -19.40
C ARG A 226 -2.78 2.02 -20.19
N ALA A 227 -2.14 0.86 -20.24
CA ALA A 227 -2.66 -0.31 -20.93
C ALA A 227 -4.00 -0.81 -20.34
N TYR A 228 -4.18 -0.70 -19.03
CA TYR A 228 -5.40 -1.14 -18.34
C TYR A 228 -6.54 -0.13 -18.45
N PHE A 229 -6.25 1.17 -18.44
CA PHE A 229 -7.26 2.23 -18.33
C PHE A 229 -7.52 3.02 -19.62
N ARG A 230 -6.70 2.88 -20.66
CA ARG A 230 -6.80 3.71 -21.88
C ARG A 230 -8.12 3.56 -22.62
N PRO A 231 -8.67 2.35 -22.88
CA PRO A 231 -10.03 2.25 -23.40
C PRO A 231 -11.03 2.37 -22.26
N GLU A 232 -12.16 3.06 -22.52
CA GLU A 232 -13.26 3.10 -21.54
C GLU A 232 -13.81 1.70 -21.23
N SER A 233 -13.82 0.80 -22.21
CA SER A 233 -14.11 -0.63 -22.07
C SER A 233 -12.91 -1.46 -21.63
N GLY A 234 -11.82 -0.82 -21.16
CA GLY A 234 -10.61 -1.48 -20.69
C GLY A 234 -10.80 -2.22 -19.38
N ARG A 235 -9.84 -3.10 -19.08
CA ARG A 235 -9.87 -3.92 -17.85
C ARG A 235 -9.94 -3.08 -16.57
N GLY A 236 -9.25 -1.93 -16.53
CA GLY A 236 -9.21 -1.06 -15.36
C GLY A 236 -10.55 -0.44 -15.03
N PRO A 237 -11.20 0.33 -15.93
CA PRO A 237 -12.52 0.88 -15.69
C PRO A 237 -13.58 -0.18 -15.36
N ILE A 238 -13.58 -1.32 -16.05
CA ILE A 238 -14.48 -2.44 -15.76
C ILE A 238 -14.24 -3.00 -14.35
N ALA A 239 -12.98 -3.19 -13.95
CA ALA A 239 -12.64 -3.68 -12.61
C ALA A 239 -13.09 -2.72 -11.50
N VAL A 240 -12.95 -1.40 -11.72
CA VAL A 240 -13.48 -0.38 -10.80
C VAL A 240 -15.00 -0.47 -10.70
N SER A 241 -15.71 -0.57 -11.83
CA SER A 241 -17.17 -0.76 -11.84
C SER A 241 -17.59 -1.98 -11.02
N ARG A 242 -16.90 -3.11 -11.22
CA ARG A 242 -17.17 -4.36 -10.47
C ARG A 242 -16.93 -4.20 -8.98
N PHE A 243 -15.85 -3.50 -8.58
CA PHE A 243 -15.57 -3.20 -7.18
C PHE A 243 -16.71 -2.43 -6.51
N TYR A 244 -17.44 -1.61 -7.26
CA TYR A 244 -18.65 -0.88 -6.82
C TYR A 244 -19.97 -1.60 -7.13
N GLY A 245 -19.95 -2.90 -7.41
CA GLY A 245 -21.16 -3.66 -7.68
C GLY A 245 -21.76 -3.40 -9.07
N MET A 246 -20.93 -3.29 -10.09
CA MET A 246 -21.30 -3.06 -11.50
C MET A 246 -21.81 -1.64 -11.78
N ASP A 247 -21.27 -0.63 -11.10
CA ASP A 247 -21.63 0.79 -11.30
C ASP A 247 -21.00 1.34 -12.59
N GLU A 248 -21.82 1.60 -13.61
CA GLU A 248 -21.42 2.17 -14.89
C GLU A 248 -20.91 3.61 -14.77
N GLY A 249 -21.47 4.42 -13.86
CA GLY A 249 -20.98 5.77 -13.60
C GLY A 249 -19.54 5.75 -13.09
N ARG A 250 -19.21 4.80 -12.22
CA ARG A 250 -17.84 4.58 -11.74
C ARG A 250 -16.90 4.10 -12.83
N ARG A 251 -17.36 3.30 -13.79
CA ARG A 251 -16.56 2.89 -14.95
C ARG A 251 -16.11 4.10 -15.77
N ILE A 252 -17.05 4.96 -16.13
CA ILE A 252 -16.78 6.17 -16.92
C ILE A 252 -15.88 7.16 -16.15
N ASP A 253 -16.17 7.36 -14.85
CA ASP A 253 -15.38 8.26 -14.00
C ASP A 253 -13.93 7.76 -13.84
N ALA A 254 -13.75 6.45 -13.64
CA ALA A 254 -12.42 5.84 -13.54
C ALA A 254 -11.61 6.00 -14.83
N TYR A 255 -12.23 5.75 -15.98
CA TYR A 255 -11.61 6.00 -17.27
C TYR A 255 -11.17 7.47 -17.40
N ARG A 256 -12.06 8.42 -17.18
CA ARG A 256 -11.76 9.85 -17.34
C ARG A 256 -10.67 10.32 -16.40
N ARG A 257 -10.78 10.03 -15.10
CA ARG A 257 -9.80 10.50 -14.10
C ARG A 257 -8.42 9.93 -14.28
N VAL A 258 -8.30 8.62 -14.51
CA VAL A 258 -6.98 7.99 -14.67
C VAL A 258 -6.33 8.46 -15.97
N ASN A 259 -7.07 8.64 -17.09
CA ASN A 259 -6.49 9.17 -18.32
C ASN A 259 -6.11 10.63 -18.17
N THR A 260 -6.92 11.48 -17.52
CA THR A 260 -6.52 12.87 -17.21
C THR A 260 -5.23 12.92 -16.39
N PHE A 261 -5.06 12.07 -15.39
CA PHE A 261 -3.80 11.96 -14.66
C PHE A 261 -2.64 11.59 -15.60
N LEU A 262 -2.79 10.53 -16.41
CA LEU A 262 -1.74 10.05 -17.32
C LEU A 262 -1.34 11.05 -18.41
N GLU A 263 -2.25 11.90 -18.84
CA GLU A 263 -2.01 12.99 -19.82
C GLU A 263 -1.27 14.18 -19.20
N ASN A 264 -1.41 14.39 -17.89
CA ASN A 264 -0.77 15.50 -17.17
C ASN A 264 0.52 15.13 -16.45
N VAL A 265 0.89 13.85 -16.38
CA VAL A 265 2.21 13.39 -15.87
C VAL A 265 3.28 13.72 -16.92
N GLN A 266 4.27 14.56 -16.52
CA GLN A 266 5.37 15.04 -17.38
C GLN A 266 6.74 14.48 -16.92
#